data_d6b7202a53bab5446d4fc746bd0a5df4
#
_entry.id   d6b7202a53bab5446d4fc746bd0a5df4
#
_cell.length_a   1.000
_cell.length_b   1.000
_cell.length_c   1.000
_cell.angle_alpha   90.00
_cell.angle_beta   90.00
_cell.angle_gamma   90.00
#
_symmetry.space_group_name_H-M   'P 1'
#
loop_
_entity.id
_entity.type
_entity.pdbx_description
1 polymer ?
#
loop_
_entity_poly.entity_id
_entity_poly.type
_entity_poly.pdbx_seq_one_letter_code
_entity_poly.pdbx_strand_id
1 'polypeptide(L)'
;MIEFVFMLTHHDRTVDRPADVYRGIRDCGLRYVGFKDIGASVADLREVCDQAHADGLEVMLEVVSTSKADELRSIAAAAEIGVDWVLGGTHPRDGIAVLAGSKARYCPFPGTVVDHPSVLLGEIAEIAESAREITALDGVYGLDLLAYRHPTADVAALTSAVVRASAGPVIAAGSVASLEQVATLDAAGAWGFTIGSAIFEGRLPGGPAIDAQIRQVLAAAGQA
;
A
#
# COMPACT_ATOMS: atom_id res chain seq x y z
N MET A 1 -15.57 -8.25 3.63
CA MET A 1 -15.29 -6.80 3.79
C MET A 1 -13.78 -6.63 3.71
N ILE A 2 -13.30 -5.86 2.76
CA ILE A 2 -11.88 -5.64 2.49
C ILE A 2 -11.53 -4.16 2.75
N GLU A 3 -10.36 -3.86 3.36
CA GLU A 3 -9.97 -2.49 3.70
C GLU A 3 -9.44 -1.74 2.49
N PHE A 4 -9.92 -0.50 2.31
CA PHE A 4 -9.48 0.37 1.22
C PHE A 4 -8.51 1.44 1.72
N VAL A 5 -7.35 1.52 1.07
CA VAL A 5 -6.34 2.56 1.27
C VAL A 5 -6.32 3.47 0.05
N PHE A 6 -6.71 4.73 0.22
CA PHE A 6 -6.54 5.71 -0.85
C PHE A 6 -5.10 6.22 -0.89
N MET A 7 -4.42 5.98 -2.00
CA MET A 7 -3.05 6.46 -2.20
C MET A 7 -3.03 7.81 -2.90
N LEU A 8 -2.41 8.80 -2.27
CA LEU A 8 -2.14 10.13 -2.85
C LEU A 8 -1.03 10.03 -3.91
N THR A 9 -1.21 9.10 -4.86
CA THR A 9 -0.18 8.75 -5.85
C THR A 9 -0.74 8.73 -7.26
N HIS A 10 0.03 9.30 -8.18
CA HIS A 10 -0.24 9.25 -9.62
C HIS A 10 1.07 8.93 -10.35
N HIS A 11 1.00 8.09 -11.38
CA HIS A 11 2.20 7.60 -12.09
C HIS A 11 3.29 7.07 -11.16
N ASP A 12 2.87 6.29 -10.17
CA ASP A 12 3.72 5.61 -9.19
C ASP A 12 4.56 6.52 -8.28
N ARG A 13 4.14 7.78 -8.13
CA ARG A 13 4.76 8.80 -7.27
C ARG A 13 3.68 9.52 -6.47
N THR A 14 4.03 10.03 -5.30
CA THR A 14 3.18 10.95 -4.56
C THR A 14 2.91 12.20 -5.41
N VAL A 15 1.65 12.63 -5.44
CA VAL A 15 1.21 13.80 -6.21
C VAL A 15 1.81 15.10 -5.66
N ASP A 16 1.87 16.13 -6.50
CA ASP A 16 2.23 17.47 -6.05
C ASP A 16 1.18 17.99 -5.05
N ARG A 17 1.64 18.68 -3.99
CA ARG A 17 0.77 19.26 -2.96
C ARG A 17 -0.22 18.25 -2.36
N PRO A 18 0.25 17.11 -1.83
CA PRO A 18 -0.62 16.01 -1.41
C PRO A 18 -1.59 16.43 -0.28
N ALA A 19 -1.22 17.39 0.56
CA ALA A 19 -2.09 17.94 1.60
C ALA A 19 -3.31 18.68 1.04
N ASP A 20 -3.19 19.35 -0.12
CA ASP A 20 -4.35 20.00 -0.78
C ASP A 20 -5.34 18.95 -1.30
N VAL A 21 -4.82 17.86 -1.90
CA VAL A 21 -5.66 16.73 -2.34
C VAL A 21 -6.35 16.10 -1.15
N TYR A 22 -5.60 15.82 -0.06
CA TYR A 22 -6.16 15.24 1.16
C TYR A 22 -7.30 16.08 1.73
N ARG A 23 -7.14 17.41 1.81
CA ARG A 23 -8.22 18.32 2.28
C ARG A 23 -9.50 18.21 1.45
N GLY A 24 -9.38 17.94 0.16
CA GLY A 24 -10.54 17.76 -0.72
C GLY A 24 -11.31 16.47 -0.52
N ILE A 25 -10.73 15.48 0.18
CA ILE A 25 -11.32 14.13 0.32
C ILE A 25 -11.50 13.69 1.79
N ARG A 26 -11.14 14.51 2.75
CA ARG A 26 -11.13 14.16 4.19
C ARG A 26 -12.50 13.69 4.71
N ASP A 27 -13.60 14.19 4.11
CA ASP A 27 -14.97 13.88 4.49
C ASP A 27 -15.57 12.68 3.70
N CYS A 28 -14.74 11.90 3.01
CA CYS A 28 -15.21 10.77 2.20
C CYS A 28 -15.53 9.51 3.02
N GLY A 29 -15.16 9.45 4.29
CA GLY A 29 -15.35 8.27 5.14
C GLY A 29 -14.16 7.28 5.05
N LEU A 30 -13.01 7.73 4.56
CA LEU A 30 -11.79 6.92 4.55
C LEU A 30 -11.33 6.60 5.98
N ARG A 31 -10.74 5.43 6.16
CA ARG A 31 -10.03 5.01 7.38
C ARG A 31 -8.53 5.03 7.18
N TYR A 32 -8.09 4.87 5.92
CA TYR A 32 -6.69 4.77 5.55
C TYR A 32 -6.37 5.68 4.38
N VAL A 33 -5.30 6.43 4.49
CA VAL A 33 -4.69 7.20 3.40
C VAL A 33 -3.21 6.85 3.31
N GLY A 34 -2.67 6.87 2.11
CA GLY A 34 -1.26 6.56 1.93
C GLY A 34 -0.59 7.42 0.86
N PHE A 35 0.72 7.34 0.83
CA PHE A 35 1.59 7.98 -0.15
C PHE A 35 2.86 7.15 -0.36
N LYS A 36 3.69 7.53 -1.35
CA LYS A 36 4.98 6.90 -1.61
C LYS A 36 6.12 7.76 -1.11
N ASP A 37 7.27 7.12 -0.90
CA ASP A 37 8.53 7.74 -0.46
C ASP A 37 9.16 8.67 -1.52
N ILE A 38 8.58 8.74 -2.72
CA ILE A 38 9.03 9.58 -3.83
C ILE A 38 7.90 10.50 -4.32
N GLY A 39 8.26 11.66 -4.85
CA GLY A 39 7.31 12.62 -5.45
C GLY A 39 7.03 13.85 -4.61
N ALA A 40 7.14 13.76 -3.28
CA ALA A 40 6.93 14.88 -2.35
C ALA A 40 8.08 14.96 -1.34
N SER A 41 8.21 16.10 -0.68
CA SER A 41 9.19 16.28 0.39
C SER A 41 8.72 15.63 1.70
N VAL A 42 9.65 15.31 2.61
CA VAL A 42 9.31 14.81 3.95
C VAL A 42 8.39 15.79 4.70
N ALA A 43 8.58 17.10 4.48
CA ALA A 43 7.72 18.11 5.11
C ALA A 43 6.27 18.04 4.60
N ASP A 44 6.06 17.88 3.28
CA ASP A 44 4.74 17.73 2.69
C ASP A 44 4.05 16.44 3.16
N LEU A 45 4.82 15.34 3.26
CA LEU A 45 4.28 14.06 3.75
C LEU A 45 3.90 14.12 5.23
N ARG A 46 4.69 14.84 6.04
CA ARG A 46 4.37 15.09 7.45
C ARG A 46 3.10 15.91 7.59
N GLU A 47 2.91 16.96 6.76
CA GLU A 47 1.68 17.76 6.77
C GLU A 47 0.45 16.89 6.51
N VAL A 48 0.51 15.97 5.53
CA VAL A 48 -0.59 15.01 5.27
C VAL A 48 -0.83 14.12 6.49
N CYS A 49 0.25 13.57 7.06
CA CYS A 49 0.18 12.68 8.21
C CYS A 49 -0.50 13.34 9.40
N ASP A 50 -0.08 14.56 9.75
CA ASP A 50 -0.65 15.33 10.86
C ASP A 50 -2.13 15.65 10.63
N GLN A 51 -2.53 16.03 9.41
CA GLN A 51 -3.93 16.29 9.06
C GLN A 51 -4.79 15.02 9.13
N ALA A 52 -4.29 13.91 8.58
CA ALA A 52 -4.99 12.62 8.59
C ALA A 52 -5.18 12.08 10.01
N HIS A 53 -4.17 12.17 10.85
CA HIS A 53 -4.27 11.81 12.28
C HIS A 53 -5.27 12.69 13.03
N ALA A 54 -5.30 14.00 12.75
CA ALA A 54 -6.28 14.90 13.37
C ALA A 54 -7.73 14.55 12.99
N ASP A 55 -7.92 13.94 11.81
CA ASP A 55 -9.21 13.44 11.33
C ASP A 55 -9.49 11.98 11.75
N GLY A 56 -8.55 11.33 12.47
CA GLY A 56 -8.70 9.96 12.97
C GLY A 56 -8.40 8.85 11.96
N LEU A 57 -7.71 9.17 10.86
CA LEU A 57 -7.26 8.18 9.89
C LEU A 57 -5.91 7.58 10.28
N GLU A 58 -5.64 6.35 9.84
CA GLU A 58 -4.30 5.78 9.83
C GLU A 58 -3.59 6.08 8.50
N VAL A 59 -2.28 6.32 8.57
CA VAL A 59 -1.45 6.75 7.45
C VAL A 59 -0.46 5.66 7.06
N MET A 60 -0.35 5.41 5.75
CA MET A 60 0.57 4.42 5.17
C MET A 60 1.61 5.08 4.27
N LEU A 61 2.88 4.70 4.40
CA LEU A 61 3.94 5.05 3.46
C LEU A 61 4.42 3.79 2.74
N GLU A 62 4.30 3.78 1.42
CA GLU A 62 4.83 2.70 0.56
C GLU A 62 6.23 3.06 0.05
N VAL A 63 7.21 2.23 0.42
CA VAL A 63 8.62 2.36 0.01
C VAL A 63 8.82 1.64 -1.31
N VAL A 64 9.15 2.40 -2.35
CA VAL A 64 9.39 1.90 -3.72
C VAL A 64 10.82 2.17 -4.20
N SER A 65 11.68 2.60 -3.32
CA SER A 65 13.10 2.84 -3.60
C SER A 65 13.79 1.56 -4.07
N THR A 66 14.62 1.68 -5.14
CA THR A 66 15.25 0.54 -5.82
C THR A 66 16.62 0.16 -5.27
N SER A 67 17.24 1.00 -4.44
CA SER A 67 18.50 0.67 -3.75
C SER A 67 18.28 0.45 -2.27
N LYS A 68 19.03 -0.49 -1.67
CA LYS A 68 18.96 -0.75 -0.22
C LYS A 68 19.19 0.52 0.61
N ALA A 69 20.15 1.37 0.21
CA ALA A 69 20.44 2.59 0.95
C ALA A 69 19.29 3.59 0.93
N ASP A 70 18.62 3.73 -0.21
CA ASP A 70 17.45 4.60 -0.35
C ASP A 70 16.24 4.02 0.40
N GLU A 71 16.00 2.71 0.27
CA GLU A 71 14.95 1.99 1.00
C GLU A 71 15.05 2.24 2.51
N LEU A 72 16.24 2.03 3.10
CA LEU A 72 16.41 2.23 4.54
C LEU A 72 16.30 3.69 4.97
N ARG A 73 16.70 4.65 4.12
CA ARG A 73 16.45 6.08 4.37
C ARG A 73 14.95 6.40 4.36
N SER A 74 14.21 5.84 3.40
CA SER A 74 12.75 6.04 3.30
C SER A 74 12.01 5.43 4.50
N ILE A 75 12.42 4.24 4.94
CA ILE A 75 11.87 3.61 6.16
C ILE A 75 12.15 4.47 7.41
N ALA A 76 13.37 5.02 7.53
CA ALA A 76 13.70 5.92 8.63
C ALA A 76 12.86 7.20 8.60
N ALA A 77 12.70 7.80 7.41
CA ALA A 77 11.85 8.97 7.22
C ALA A 77 10.38 8.68 7.57
N ALA A 78 9.86 7.50 7.23
CA ALA A 78 8.52 7.08 7.60
C ALA A 78 8.31 7.06 9.13
N ALA A 79 9.31 6.52 9.86
CA ALA A 79 9.29 6.54 11.33
C ALA A 79 9.33 7.97 11.91
N GLU A 80 10.13 8.87 11.31
CA GLU A 80 10.21 10.27 11.70
C GLU A 80 8.94 11.07 11.38
N ILE A 81 8.28 10.77 10.27
CA ILE A 81 6.98 11.35 9.90
C ILE A 81 5.91 10.92 10.89
N GLY A 82 6.01 9.69 11.39
CA GLY A 82 5.07 9.12 12.34
C GLY A 82 3.90 8.38 11.68
N VAL A 83 4.13 7.80 10.50
CA VAL A 83 3.10 6.98 9.84
C VAL A 83 2.76 5.73 10.65
N ASP A 84 1.54 5.20 10.49
CA ASP A 84 1.08 4.01 11.21
C ASP A 84 1.54 2.72 10.55
N TRP A 85 1.79 2.76 9.22
CA TRP A 85 2.21 1.60 8.44
C TRP A 85 3.34 1.96 7.48
N VAL A 86 4.30 1.08 7.39
CA VAL A 86 5.34 1.11 6.35
C VAL A 86 5.12 -0.09 5.45
N LEU A 87 4.78 0.18 4.19
CA LEU A 87 4.56 -0.82 3.15
C LEU A 87 5.79 -0.90 2.25
N GLY A 88 6.01 -2.05 1.62
CA GLY A 88 7.07 -2.23 0.64
C GLY A 88 8.46 -2.42 1.24
N GLY A 89 9.46 -2.29 0.38
CA GLY A 89 10.85 -2.64 0.69
C GLY A 89 11.15 -4.13 0.49
N THR A 90 12.41 -4.43 0.19
CA THR A 90 12.90 -5.77 -0.17
C THR A 90 13.98 -6.30 0.79
N HIS A 91 14.32 -5.53 1.84
CA HIS A 91 15.31 -5.87 2.86
C HIS A 91 14.68 -5.92 4.25
N PRO A 92 13.76 -6.89 4.50
CA PRO A 92 12.90 -6.87 5.71
C PRO A 92 13.70 -6.87 7.02
N ARG A 93 14.79 -7.60 7.13
CA ARG A 93 15.61 -7.64 8.36
C ARG A 93 16.26 -6.31 8.68
N ASP A 94 16.73 -5.59 7.66
CA ASP A 94 17.32 -4.25 7.85
C ASP A 94 16.22 -3.22 8.14
N GLY A 95 15.07 -3.31 7.46
CA GLY A 95 13.90 -2.46 7.72
C GLY A 95 13.39 -2.59 9.16
N ILE A 96 13.29 -3.82 9.69
CA ILE A 96 12.95 -4.08 11.09
C ILE A 96 13.94 -3.36 12.03
N ALA A 97 15.25 -3.44 11.74
CA ALA A 97 16.26 -2.80 12.57
C ALA A 97 16.12 -1.26 12.57
N VAL A 98 15.79 -0.66 11.43
CA VAL A 98 15.54 0.78 11.30
C VAL A 98 14.27 1.20 12.06
N LEU A 99 13.22 0.39 12.04
CA LEU A 99 11.95 0.66 12.72
C LEU A 99 11.97 0.32 14.22
N ALA A 100 13.09 -0.16 14.76
CA ALA A 100 13.20 -0.51 16.18
C ALA A 100 12.82 0.68 17.09
N GLY A 101 11.82 0.47 17.93
CA GLY A 101 11.26 1.53 18.80
C GLY A 101 10.18 2.41 18.15
N SER A 102 9.94 2.29 16.86
CA SER A 102 8.77 2.88 16.19
C SER A 102 7.50 2.09 16.52
N LYS A 103 6.35 2.74 16.35
CA LYS A 103 5.03 2.08 16.45
C LYS A 103 4.49 1.64 15.08
N ALA A 104 5.19 1.96 14.00
CA ALA A 104 4.74 1.64 12.65
C ALA A 104 4.69 0.13 12.42
N ARG A 105 3.60 -0.33 11.82
CA ARG A 105 3.43 -1.71 11.37
C ARG A 105 4.17 -1.90 10.05
N TYR A 106 5.07 -2.86 9.98
CA TYR A 106 5.88 -3.08 8.79
C TYR A 106 5.33 -4.22 7.94
N CYS A 107 5.10 -3.94 6.65
CA CYS A 107 4.55 -4.85 5.66
C CYS A 107 5.44 -4.85 4.39
N PRO A 108 6.59 -5.55 4.37
CA PRO A 108 7.47 -5.60 3.20
C PRO A 108 6.88 -6.39 2.04
N PHE A 109 7.50 -6.27 0.86
CA PHE A 109 7.15 -7.06 -0.32
C PHE A 109 7.59 -8.52 -0.15
N PRO A 110 6.73 -9.52 -0.44
CA PRO A 110 7.15 -10.90 -0.64
C PRO A 110 7.65 -11.13 -2.08
N GLY A 111 8.46 -12.16 -2.27
CA GLY A 111 9.00 -12.55 -3.58
C GLY A 111 10.14 -11.66 -4.05
N THR A 112 10.36 -11.64 -5.35
CA THR A 112 11.39 -10.81 -5.98
C THR A 112 10.73 -9.59 -6.62
N VAL A 113 11.02 -8.41 -6.10
CA VAL A 113 10.52 -7.14 -6.63
C VAL A 113 11.68 -6.38 -7.27
N VAL A 114 11.46 -5.93 -8.50
CA VAL A 114 12.44 -5.22 -9.32
C VAL A 114 11.84 -3.96 -9.93
N ASP A 115 12.70 -3.08 -10.41
CA ASP A 115 12.37 -1.89 -11.20
C ASP A 115 11.52 -0.83 -10.49
N HIS A 116 11.28 0.25 -11.21
CA HIS A 116 10.31 1.28 -10.86
C HIS A 116 9.62 1.78 -12.16
N PRO A 117 8.31 1.63 -12.32
CA PRO A 117 7.32 1.01 -11.41
C PRO A 117 7.65 -0.44 -11.03
N SER A 118 7.46 -0.75 -9.73
CA SER A 118 7.82 -2.07 -9.17
C SER A 118 7.08 -3.21 -9.87
N VAL A 119 7.80 -4.29 -10.20
CA VAL A 119 7.29 -5.53 -10.82
C VAL A 119 7.59 -6.70 -9.90
N LEU A 120 6.60 -7.53 -9.63
CA LEU A 120 6.76 -8.78 -8.86
C LEU A 120 7.10 -9.92 -9.81
N LEU A 121 8.14 -10.68 -9.49
CA LEU A 121 8.63 -11.83 -10.24
C LEU A 121 8.68 -13.09 -9.37
N GLY A 122 8.69 -14.25 -10.03
CA GLY A 122 8.82 -15.58 -9.42
C GLY A 122 7.55 -16.42 -9.61
N GLU A 123 7.67 -17.71 -9.35
CA GLU A 123 6.53 -18.62 -9.36
C GLU A 123 5.65 -18.40 -8.12
N ILE A 124 4.35 -18.67 -8.22
CA ILE A 124 3.41 -18.50 -7.09
C ILE A 124 3.89 -19.20 -5.82
N ALA A 125 4.46 -20.41 -5.96
CA ALA A 125 4.96 -21.18 -4.84
C ALA A 125 6.17 -20.52 -4.16
N GLU A 126 7.07 -19.92 -4.93
CA GLU A 126 8.24 -19.19 -4.43
C GLU A 126 7.83 -17.92 -3.69
N ILE A 127 6.87 -17.18 -4.24
CA ILE A 127 6.32 -15.97 -3.62
C ILE A 127 5.61 -16.31 -2.31
N ALA A 128 4.84 -17.40 -2.29
CA ALA A 128 4.18 -17.87 -1.07
C ALA A 128 5.17 -18.36 0.00
N GLU A 129 6.28 -19.02 -0.41
CA GLU A 129 7.35 -19.39 0.53
C GLU A 129 8.02 -18.14 1.13
N SER A 130 8.39 -17.17 0.27
CA SER A 130 8.91 -15.87 0.71
C SER A 130 7.96 -15.17 1.69
N ALA A 131 6.66 -15.19 1.43
CA ALA A 131 5.63 -14.65 2.31
C ALA A 131 5.67 -15.29 3.71
N ARG A 132 5.80 -16.60 3.79
CA ARG A 132 5.91 -17.36 5.05
C ARG A 132 7.18 -16.99 5.80
N GLU A 133 8.32 -16.97 5.11
CA GLU A 133 9.61 -16.65 5.72
C GLU A 133 9.65 -15.22 6.26
N ILE A 134 9.13 -14.25 5.50
CA ILE A 134 9.11 -12.84 5.88
C ILE A 134 8.18 -12.63 7.08
N THR A 135 6.97 -13.16 7.05
CA THR A 135 6.02 -12.98 8.16
C THR A 135 6.35 -13.79 9.42
N ALA A 136 7.32 -14.70 9.35
CA ALA A 136 7.90 -15.35 10.53
C ALA A 136 8.95 -14.49 11.25
N LEU A 137 9.36 -13.34 10.69
CA LEU A 137 10.31 -12.43 11.33
C LEU A 137 9.59 -11.57 12.38
N ASP A 138 10.12 -11.57 13.61
CA ASP A 138 9.68 -10.64 14.64
C ASP A 138 9.85 -9.18 14.14
N GLY A 139 8.78 -8.38 14.20
CA GLY A 139 8.77 -7.00 13.72
C GLY A 139 8.12 -6.83 12.33
N VAL A 140 7.79 -7.91 11.62
CA VAL A 140 6.91 -7.86 10.45
C VAL A 140 5.46 -8.04 10.90
N TYR A 141 4.61 -7.13 10.47
CA TYR A 141 3.19 -7.16 10.81
C TYR A 141 2.34 -7.87 9.74
N GLY A 142 2.68 -7.69 8.47
CA GLY A 142 1.97 -8.23 7.33
C GLY A 142 2.79 -8.14 6.05
N LEU A 143 2.12 -8.10 4.91
CA LEU A 143 2.76 -8.03 3.60
C LEU A 143 2.10 -6.99 2.71
N ASP A 144 2.91 -6.39 1.83
CA ASP A 144 2.50 -5.57 0.70
C ASP A 144 2.67 -6.39 -0.58
N LEU A 145 1.57 -6.83 -1.20
CA LEU A 145 1.60 -7.77 -2.33
C LEU A 145 1.30 -7.06 -3.65
N LEU A 146 2.23 -7.09 -4.59
CA LEU A 146 2.10 -6.52 -5.93
C LEU A 146 1.45 -7.49 -6.94
N ALA A 147 0.30 -8.09 -6.57
CA ALA A 147 -0.31 -9.17 -7.36
C ALA A 147 -0.66 -8.76 -8.81
N TYR A 148 -1.21 -7.55 -9.01
CA TYR A 148 -1.53 -7.01 -10.35
C TYR A 148 -0.30 -6.47 -11.10
N ARG A 149 0.87 -6.55 -10.52
CA ARG A 149 2.15 -6.21 -11.16
C ARG A 149 3.00 -7.43 -11.49
N HIS A 150 2.47 -8.63 -11.27
CA HIS A 150 3.08 -9.86 -11.77
C HIS A 150 2.73 -10.03 -13.26
N PRO A 151 3.72 -10.30 -14.15
CA PRO A 151 3.48 -10.27 -15.60
C PRO A 151 2.56 -11.38 -16.12
N THR A 152 2.49 -12.53 -15.45
CA THR A 152 1.83 -13.73 -15.97
C THR A 152 1.00 -14.52 -14.96
N ALA A 153 1.18 -14.29 -13.65
CA ALA A 153 0.45 -15.08 -12.64
C ALA A 153 -1.05 -14.77 -12.64
N ASP A 154 -1.86 -15.79 -12.39
CA ASP A 154 -3.25 -15.59 -12.02
C ASP A 154 -3.35 -14.88 -10.67
N VAL A 155 -3.94 -13.70 -10.66
CA VAL A 155 -3.97 -12.81 -9.48
C VAL A 155 -4.72 -13.43 -8.31
N ALA A 156 -5.85 -14.12 -8.58
CA ALA A 156 -6.64 -14.76 -7.52
C ALA A 156 -5.87 -15.92 -6.88
N ALA A 157 -5.21 -16.75 -7.69
CA ALA A 157 -4.39 -17.85 -7.23
C ALA A 157 -3.17 -17.37 -6.44
N LEU A 158 -2.47 -16.35 -6.95
CA LEU A 158 -1.31 -15.73 -6.28
C LEU A 158 -1.72 -15.13 -4.93
N THR A 159 -2.74 -14.28 -4.91
CA THR A 159 -3.22 -13.63 -3.69
C THR A 159 -3.64 -14.68 -2.65
N SER A 160 -4.44 -15.68 -3.04
CA SER A 160 -4.87 -16.76 -2.15
C SER A 160 -3.71 -17.58 -1.60
N ALA A 161 -2.67 -17.83 -2.41
CA ALA A 161 -1.49 -18.57 -1.97
C ALA A 161 -0.69 -17.78 -0.92
N VAL A 162 -0.48 -16.48 -1.15
CA VAL A 162 0.21 -15.58 -0.23
C VAL A 162 -0.57 -15.39 1.07
N VAL A 163 -1.90 -15.17 0.99
CA VAL A 163 -2.76 -15.06 2.17
C VAL A 163 -2.69 -16.30 3.05
N ARG A 164 -2.72 -17.50 2.46
CA ARG A 164 -2.60 -18.75 3.24
C ARG A 164 -1.21 -18.97 3.85
N ALA A 165 -0.17 -18.42 3.24
CA ALA A 165 1.21 -18.58 3.71
C ALA A 165 1.58 -17.52 4.77
N SER A 166 0.95 -16.35 4.72
CA SER A 166 1.23 -15.21 5.60
C SER A 166 0.69 -15.44 7.02
N ALA A 167 1.49 -15.08 8.03
CA ALA A 167 1.06 -15.03 9.43
C ALA A 167 0.33 -13.72 9.78
N GLY A 168 0.34 -12.71 8.90
CA GLY A 168 -0.28 -11.40 9.10
C GLY A 168 -1.14 -10.97 7.92
N PRO A 169 -1.73 -9.75 7.97
CA PRO A 169 -2.56 -9.22 6.90
C PRO A 169 -1.78 -9.07 5.58
N VAL A 170 -2.47 -9.28 4.46
CA VAL A 170 -1.93 -9.06 3.12
C VAL A 170 -2.68 -7.88 2.50
N ILE A 171 -1.93 -6.82 2.16
CA ILE A 171 -2.41 -5.64 1.44
C ILE A 171 -2.03 -5.81 -0.02
N ALA A 172 -3.00 -5.76 -0.92
CA ALA A 172 -2.73 -5.83 -2.36
C ALA A 172 -2.49 -4.42 -2.92
N ALA A 173 -1.26 -4.13 -3.33
CA ALA A 173 -0.88 -2.85 -3.89
C ALA A 173 -0.55 -2.93 -5.38
N GLY A 174 -0.56 -1.76 -6.00
CA GLY A 174 -0.16 -1.58 -7.39
C GLY A 174 -1.17 -2.07 -8.41
N SER A 175 -1.52 -1.19 -9.36
CA SER A 175 -2.32 -1.47 -10.56
C SER A 175 -3.77 -1.93 -10.33
N VAL A 176 -4.31 -1.82 -9.12
CA VAL A 176 -5.75 -2.01 -8.87
C VAL A 176 -6.50 -0.82 -9.49
N ALA A 177 -7.43 -1.09 -10.40
CA ALA A 177 -8.03 -0.06 -11.25
C ALA A 177 -9.52 -0.30 -11.60
N SER A 178 -10.16 -1.31 -10.99
CA SER A 178 -11.59 -1.58 -11.18
C SER A 178 -12.21 -2.24 -9.94
N LEU A 179 -13.54 -2.12 -9.81
CA LEU A 179 -14.28 -2.78 -8.72
C LEU A 179 -14.28 -4.32 -8.85
N GLU A 180 -14.16 -4.84 -10.06
CA GLU A 180 -14.01 -6.28 -10.30
C GLU A 180 -12.69 -6.81 -9.72
N GLN A 181 -11.61 -6.05 -9.89
CA GLN A 181 -10.33 -6.38 -9.27
C GLN A 181 -10.42 -6.36 -7.74
N VAL A 182 -11.13 -5.39 -7.16
CA VAL A 182 -11.39 -5.33 -5.71
C VAL A 182 -12.15 -6.57 -5.24
N ALA A 183 -13.21 -6.99 -5.96
CA ALA A 183 -13.97 -8.19 -5.65
C ALA A 183 -13.10 -9.46 -5.74
N THR A 184 -12.18 -9.52 -6.70
CA THR A 184 -11.22 -10.63 -6.85
C THR A 184 -10.29 -10.73 -5.62
N LEU A 185 -9.79 -9.59 -5.13
CA LEU A 185 -8.92 -9.54 -3.95
C LEU A 185 -9.65 -9.92 -2.67
N ASP A 186 -10.89 -9.44 -2.48
CA ASP A 186 -11.74 -9.79 -1.32
C ASP A 186 -12.03 -11.31 -1.33
N ALA A 187 -12.41 -11.87 -2.46
CA ALA A 187 -12.65 -13.30 -2.61
C ALA A 187 -11.38 -14.15 -2.38
N ALA A 188 -10.20 -13.63 -2.70
CA ALA A 188 -8.90 -14.27 -2.46
C ALA A 188 -8.43 -14.14 -1.00
N GLY A 189 -9.13 -13.37 -0.16
CA GLY A 189 -8.87 -13.21 1.26
C GLY A 189 -7.85 -12.13 1.62
N ALA A 190 -7.56 -11.19 0.71
CA ALA A 190 -6.73 -10.03 1.04
C ALA A 190 -7.39 -9.21 2.16
N TRP A 191 -6.58 -8.72 3.10
CA TRP A 191 -7.04 -7.85 4.17
C TRP A 191 -7.42 -6.47 3.63
N GLY A 192 -6.65 -5.95 2.69
CA GLY A 192 -6.86 -4.63 2.12
C GLY A 192 -6.23 -4.48 0.74
N PHE A 193 -6.51 -3.34 0.12
CA PHE A 193 -5.95 -2.97 -1.17
C PHE A 193 -5.71 -1.47 -1.28
N THR A 194 -4.79 -1.08 -2.17
CA THR A 194 -4.48 0.32 -2.45
C THR A 194 -4.94 0.74 -3.83
N ILE A 195 -5.50 1.94 -3.97
CA ILE A 195 -5.73 2.59 -5.26
C ILE A 195 -5.23 4.02 -5.22
N GLY A 196 -4.44 4.41 -6.22
CA GLY A 196 -3.99 5.77 -6.47
C GLY A 196 -4.33 6.22 -7.89
N SER A 197 -3.44 5.98 -8.85
CA SER A 197 -3.52 6.48 -10.24
C SER A 197 -4.88 6.30 -10.90
N ALA A 198 -5.55 5.16 -10.70
CA ALA A 198 -6.85 4.89 -11.32
C ALA A 198 -7.92 5.90 -10.91
N ILE A 199 -7.89 6.40 -9.67
CA ILE A 199 -8.82 7.45 -9.20
C ILE A 199 -8.44 8.80 -9.80
N PHE A 200 -7.14 9.16 -9.83
CA PHE A 200 -6.70 10.40 -10.46
C PHE A 200 -6.98 10.44 -11.96
N GLU A 201 -7.03 9.30 -12.62
CA GLU A 201 -7.35 9.13 -14.04
C GLU A 201 -8.86 9.03 -14.32
N GLY A 202 -9.72 9.06 -13.30
CA GLY A 202 -11.17 8.97 -13.46
C GLY A 202 -11.66 7.58 -13.92
N ARG A 203 -10.93 6.51 -13.61
CA ARG A 203 -11.20 5.15 -14.14
C ARG A 203 -12.23 4.37 -13.31
N LEU A 204 -12.50 4.82 -12.08
CA LEU A 204 -13.48 4.17 -11.21
C LEU A 204 -14.87 4.79 -11.41
N PRO A 205 -15.97 4.09 -11.07
CA PRO A 205 -17.30 4.66 -11.06
C PRO A 205 -17.39 5.92 -10.18
N GLY A 206 -18.24 6.87 -10.56
CA GLY A 206 -18.40 8.16 -9.84
C GLY A 206 -18.02 9.38 -10.69
N GLY A 207 -17.53 9.16 -11.92
CA GLY A 207 -17.11 10.23 -12.83
C GLY A 207 -15.73 10.78 -12.48
N PRO A 208 -15.37 12.00 -12.92
CA PRO A 208 -14.01 12.52 -12.77
C PRO A 208 -13.67 13.04 -11.36
N ALA A 209 -14.66 13.20 -10.49
CA ALA A 209 -14.44 13.72 -9.14
C ALA A 209 -13.83 12.65 -8.23
N ILE A 210 -12.71 12.96 -7.60
CA ILE A 210 -11.93 12.02 -6.75
C ILE A 210 -12.80 11.52 -5.59
N ASP A 211 -13.50 12.41 -4.89
CA ASP A 211 -14.36 12.08 -3.75
C ASP A 211 -15.51 11.16 -4.14
N ALA A 212 -16.12 11.37 -5.31
CA ALA A 212 -17.19 10.51 -5.81
C ALA A 212 -16.70 9.10 -6.11
N GLN A 213 -15.52 8.95 -6.73
CA GLN A 213 -14.89 7.64 -6.97
C GLN A 213 -14.52 6.93 -5.67
N ILE A 214 -13.95 7.64 -4.68
CA ILE A 214 -13.62 7.10 -3.36
C ILE A 214 -14.88 6.50 -2.70
N ARG A 215 -16.01 7.22 -2.69
CA ARG A 215 -17.27 6.73 -2.11
C ARG A 215 -17.76 5.46 -2.81
N GLN A 216 -17.61 5.35 -4.14
CA GLN A 216 -17.98 4.13 -4.88
C GLN A 216 -17.07 2.94 -4.50
N VAL A 217 -15.77 3.19 -4.33
CA VAL A 217 -14.83 2.14 -3.88
C VAL A 217 -15.16 1.69 -2.46
N LEU A 218 -15.41 2.62 -1.53
CA LEU A 218 -15.81 2.30 -0.15
C LEU A 218 -17.09 1.47 -0.12
N ALA A 219 -18.11 1.84 -0.90
CA ALA A 219 -19.35 1.07 -1.01
C ALA A 219 -19.10 -0.36 -1.53
N ALA A 220 -18.26 -0.52 -2.56
CA ALA A 220 -17.92 -1.83 -3.10
C ALA A 220 -17.09 -2.69 -2.12
N ALA A 221 -16.28 -2.05 -1.28
CA ALA A 221 -15.50 -2.72 -0.22
C ALA A 221 -16.35 -3.06 1.03
N GLY A 222 -17.62 -2.64 1.07
CA GLY A 222 -18.51 -2.85 2.22
C GLY A 222 -18.23 -1.92 3.41
N GLN A 223 -17.66 -0.73 3.15
CA GLN A 223 -17.25 0.25 4.17
C GLN A 223 -18.12 1.54 4.18
N ALA A 224 -19.19 1.59 3.37
CA ALA A 224 -20.11 2.73 3.29
C ALA A 224 -21.19 2.69 4.37
#